data_2ce34081f0030b558cd8f2723cb2a685
#
_entry.id   2ce34081f0030b558cd8f2723cb2a685
#
_cell.length_a   1.000
_cell.length_b   1.000
_cell.length_c   1.000
_cell.angle_alpha   90.00
_cell.angle_beta   90.00
_cell.angle_gamma   90.00
#
_symmetry.space_group_name_H-M   'P 1'
#
loop_
_entity.id
_entity.type
_entity.pdbx_description
1 polymer ?
#
loop_
_entity_poly.entity_id
_entity_poly.type
_entity_poly.pdbx_seq_one_letter_code
_entity_poly.pdbx_strand_id
1 'polypeptide(L)'
;MSEEETFVAPGTQLLVEEDVYLTSGVHIGTQQKSADMKDFIYKVRQDGLYVLDVKKTDDRLRDAASFLSRFDSKRILVVSARQYGQKPAREFSKAIGAPHSQAVSSPEL
;
A
#
# COMPACT_ATOMS: atom_id res chain seq x y z
N MET A 1 12.82 12.97 1.88
CA MET A 1 13.64 12.24 0.92
C MET A 1 14.23 13.20 -0.07
N SER A 2 15.40 12.86 -0.56
CA SER A 2 16.05 13.65 -1.60
C SER A 2 15.26 13.55 -2.91
N GLU A 3 15.20 14.66 -3.65
CA GLU A 3 14.57 14.68 -4.97
C GLU A 3 15.30 13.78 -5.97
N GLU A 4 16.56 13.45 -5.67
CA GLU A 4 17.37 12.62 -6.53
C GLU A 4 17.13 11.14 -6.34
N GLU A 5 16.41 10.75 -5.30
CA GLU A 5 16.13 9.35 -5.03
C GLU A 5 15.10 8.81 -6.01
N THR A 6 15.48 7.75 -6.70
CA THR A 6 14.58 7.02 -7.57
C THR A 6 14.56 5.56 -7.15
N PHE A 7 13.38 4.95 -7.19
CA PHE A 7 13.20 3.55 -6.80
C PHE A 7 13.14 2.64 -8.02
N VAL A 8 13.00 3.21 -9.21
CA VAL A 8 12.82 2.44 -10.43
C VAL A 8 13.75 2.95 -11.51
N ALA A 9 14.13 2.07 -12.41
CA ALA A 9 14.94 2.43 -13.56
C ALA A 9 14.17 3.33 -14.51
N PRO A 10 14.85 4.24 -15.23
CA PRO A 10 14.20 5.07 -16.25
C PRO A 10 13.46 4.21 -17.25
N GLY A 11 12.26 4.63 -17.62
CA GLY A 11 11.42 3.89 -18.57
C GLY A 11 10.59 2.78 -17.95
N THR A 12 10.75 2.49 -16.65
CA THR A 12 9.92 1.51 -15.96
C THR A 12 8.50 2.06 -15.83
N GLN A 13 7.53 1.24 -16.21
CA GLN A 13 6.13 1.62 -16.15
C GLN A 13 5.51 1.16 -14.85
N LEU A 14 5.01 2.11 -14.05
CA LEU A 14 4.31 1.86 -12.81
C LEU A 14 2.82 2.07 -13.02
N LEU A 15 2.00 1.55 -12.11
CA LEU A 15 0.54 1.77 -12.13
C LEU A 15 0.20 3.25 -11.99
N VAL A 16 0.94 3.94 -11.12
CA VAL A 16 0.89 5.40 -11.03
C VAL A 16 2.32 5.92 -11.09
N GLU A 17 2.49 7.20 -11.38
CA GLU A 17 3.82 7.76 -11.47
C GLU A 17 4.53 7.72 -10.12
N GLU A 18 5.86 7.58 -10.16
CA GLU A 18 6.67 7.45 -8.95
C GLU A 18 6.45 8.61 -7.99
N ASP A 19 6.35 9.84 -8.49
CA ASP A 19 6.17 11.00 -7.63
C ASP A 19 4.82 10.96 -6.90
N VAL A 20 3.79 10.35 -7.45
CA VAL A 20 2.52 10.15 -6.78
C VAL A 20 2.68 9.21 -5.59
N TYR A 21 3.42 8.11 -5.77
CA TYR A 21 3.74 7.21 -4.67
C TYR A 21 4.50 7.95 -3.56
N LEU A 22 5.50 8.74 -3.94
CA LEU A 22 6.35 9.42 -2.96
C LEU A 22 5.62 10.53 -2.23
N THR A 23 4.83 11.35 -2.93
CA THR A 23 4.11 12.45 -2.29
C THR A 23 2.99 11.97 -1.39
N SER A 24 2.41 10.80 -1.67
CA SER A 24 1.37 10.23 -0.81
C SER A 24 1.95 9.57 0.44
N GLY A 25 3.26 9.35 0.50
CA GLY A 25 3.92 8.81 1.68
C GLY A 25 3.81 7.30 1.83
N VAL A 26 3.38 6.57 0.81
CA VAL A 26 3.21 5.11 0.93
C VAL A 26 4.53 4.37 1.07
N HIS A 27 5.65 5.03 0.80
CA HIS A 27 6.99 4.45 0.95
C HIS A 27 7.54 4.60 2.35
N ILE A 28 6.91 5.38 3.21
CA ILE A 28 7.40 5.65 4.55
C ILE A 28 6.87 4.58 5.50
N GLY A 29 7.78 3.83 6.11
CA GLY A 29 7.44 2.81 7.08
C GLY A 29 7.58 3.29 8.50
N THR A 30 7.91 2.38 9.39
CA THR A 30 8.09 2.66 10.81
C THR A 30 9.54 2.37 11.21
N GLN A 31 9.84 2.53 12.50
CA GLN A 31 11.15 2.19 13.03
C GLN A 31 11.30 0.69 13.29
N GLN A 32 10.24 -0.07 13.11
CA GLN A 32 10.23 -1.51 13.32
C GLN A 32 10.07 -2.23 11.98
N LYS A 33 10.61 -3.44 11.92
CA LYS A 33 10.45 -4.30 10.76
C LYS A 33 10.19 -5.72 11.21
N SER A 34 9.43 -6.45 10.42
CA SER A 34 9.27 -7.89 10.59
C SER A 34 10.13 -8.62 9.56
N ALA A 35 10.40 -9.89 9.81
CA ALA A 35 11.14 -10.71 8.86
C ALA A 35 10.40 -10.82 7.52
N ASP A 36 9.06 -10.86 7.57
CA ASP A 36 8.24 -10.97 6.36
C ASP A 36 8.32 -9.73 5.48
N MET A 37 8.59 -8.56 6.07
CA MET A 37 8.66 -7.32 5.31
C MET A 37 10.06 -6.98 4.83
N LYS A 38 11.05 -7.76 5.21
CA LYS A 38 12.45 -7.46 4.92
C LYS A 38 12.70 -7.28 3.42
N ASP A 39 12.10 -8.12 2.59
CA ASP A 39 12.29 -8.06 1.14
C ASP A 39 11.68 -6.82 0.50
N PHE A 40 10.81 -6.12 1.22
CA PHE A 40 10.12 -4.92 0.73
C PHE A 40 10.76 -3.64 1.23
N ILE A 41 11.81 -3.74 2.02
CA ILE A 41 12.50 -2.58 2.60
C ILE A 41 13.64 -2.18 1.67
N TYR A 42 13.62 -0.92 1.24
CA TYR A 42 14.64 -0.38 0.36
C TYR A 42 15.86 0.10 1.14
N LYS A 43 15.62 0.87 2.21
CA LYS A 43 16.70 1.39 3.06
C LYS A 43 16.12 1.87 4.37
N VAL A 44 17.02 2.26 5.31
CA VAL A 44 16.63 2.92 6.54
C VAL A 44 17.08 4.38 6.49
N ARG A 45 16.22 5.30 6.90
CA ARG A 45 16.53 6.73 6.94
C ARG A 45 17.36 7.05 8.18
N GLN A 46 17.94 8.26 8.21
CA GLN A 46 18.72 8.70 9.34
C GLN A 46 17.92 8.78 10.64
N ASP A 47 16.61 9.04 10.53
CA ASP A 47 15.71 9.08 11.68
C ASP A 47 15.25 7.69 12.13
N GLY A 48 15.76 6.64 11.50
CA GLY A 48 15.43 5.27 11.86
C GLY A 48 14.21 4.69 11.17
N LEU A 49 13.52 5.47 10.35
CA LEU A 49 12.36 4.96 9.63
C LEU A 49 12.79 4.11 8.44
N TYR A 50 12.16 2.96 8.29
CA TYR A 50 12.39 2.12 7.12
C TYR A 50 11.63 2.68 5.92
N VAL A 51 12.29 2.66 4.76
CA VAL A 51 11.68 3.12 3.51
C VAL A 51 11.33 1.90 2.68
N LEU A 52 10.07 1.79 2.29
CA LEU A 52 9.60 0.67 1.49
C LEU A 52 9.95 0.87 0.01
N ASP A 53 10.19 -0.24 -0.67
CA ASP A 53 10.54 -0.23 -2.09
C ASP A 53 9.28 -0.01 -2.92
N VAL A 54 9.18 1.13 -3.57
CA VAL A 54 8.01 1.52 -4.36
C VAL A 54 7.77 0.55 -5.52
N LYS A 55 8.85 0.09 -6.17
CA LYS A 55 8.69 -0.85 -7.29
C LYS A 55 8.06 -2.16 -6.81
N LYS A 56 8.45 -2.65 -5.65
CA LYS A 56 7.87 -3.87 -5.09
C LYS A 56 6.44 -3.66 -4.64
N THR A 57 6.12 -2.47 -4.10
CA THR A 57 4.74 -2.12 -3.79
C THR A 57 3.89 -2.14 -5.05
N ASP A 58 4.39 -1.55 -6.13
CA ASP A 58 3.69 -1.55 -7.42
C ASP A 58 3.47 -2.96 -7.94
N ASP A 59 4.51 -3.81 -7.88
CA ASP A 59 4.40 -5.20 -8.30
C ASP A 59 3.31 -5.94 -7.53
N ARG A 60 3.26 -5.73 -6.22
CA ARG A 60 2.25 -6.39 -5.38
C ARG A 60 0.85 -5.85 -5.64
N LEU A 61 0.72 -4.55 -5.94
CA LEU A 61 -0.57 -4.00 -6.33
C LEU A 61 -1.06 -4.62 -7.63
N ARG A 62 -0.16 -4.84 -8.59
CA ARG A 62 -0.52 -5.53 -9.83
C ARG A 62 -0.98 -6.96 -9.57
N ASP A 63 -0.26 -7.67 -8.70
CA ASP A 63 -0.62 -9.04 -8.33
C ASP A 63 -2.00 -9.08 -7.67
N ALA A 64 -2.25 -8.14 -6.75
CA ALA A 64 -3.53 -8.06 -6.06
C ALA A 64 -4.67 -7.74 -7.02
N ALA A 65 -4.44 -6.78 -7.93
CA ALA A 65 -5.45 -6.41 -8.92
C ALA A 65 -5.77 -7.58 -9.85
N SER A 66 -4.75 -8.31 -10.28
CA SER A 66 -4.94 -9.49 -11.11
C SER A 66 -5.75 -10.57 -10.39
N PHE A 67 -5.45 -10.79 -9.12
CA PHE A 67 -6.18 -11.77 -8.31
C PHE A 67 -7.65 -11.35 -8.14
N LEU A 68 -7.88 -10.10 -7.75
CA LEU A 68 -9.24 -9.62 -7.50
C LEU A 68 -10.08 -9.55 -8.76
N SER A 69 -9.46 -9.36 -9.93
CA SER A 69 -10.20 -9.28 -11.19
C SER A 69 -10.91 -10.57 -11.55
N ARG A 70 -10.58 -11.68 -10.89
CA ARG A 70 -11.21 -12.97 -11.11
C ARG A 70 -12.59 -13.08 -10.46
N PHE A 71 -12.95 -12.14 -9.60
CA PHE A 71 -14.18 -12.20 -8.82
C PHE A 71 -15.12 -11.07 -9.23
N ASP A 72 -16.42 -11.33 -9.15
CA ASP A 72 -17.40 -10.27 -9.25
C ASP A 72 -17.21 -9.33 -8.06
N SER A 73 -17.14 -8.03 -8.33
CA SER A 73 -16.89 -7.04 -7.27
C SER A 73 -17.95 -7.09 -6.17
N LYS A 74 -19.17 -7.50 -6.50
CA LYS A 74 -20.25 -7.65 -5.51
C LYS A 74 -19.99 -8.79 -4.53
N ARG A 75 -19.05 -9.68 -4.86
CA ARG A 75 -18.67 -10.80 -3.99
C ARG A 75 -17.42 -10.52 -3.21
N ILE A 76 -16.89 -9.30 -3.29
CA ILE A 76 -15.72 -8.86 -2.55
C ILE A 76 -16.19 -7.97 -1.42
N LEU A 77 -15.83 -8.32 -0.19
CA LEU A 77 -16.12 -7.49 0.97
C LEU A 77 -14.84 -6.79 1.41
N VAL A 78 -14.88 -5.46 1.42
CA VAL A 78 -13.73 -4.65 1.87
C VAL A 78 -13.93 -4.31 3.33
N VAL A 79 -12.96 -4.67 4.17
CA VAL A 79 -13.05 -4.52 5.62
C VAL A 79 -11.85 -3.76 6.12
N SER A 80 -12.07 -2.79 7.01
CA SER A 80 -11.01 -2.10 7.70
C SER A 80 -11.38 -1.94 9.17
N ALA A 81 -10.47 -2.34 10.06
CA ALA A 81 -10.68 -2.20 11.50
C ALA A 81 -10.05 -0.92 12.04
N ARG A 82 -8.97 -0.45 11.42
CA ARG A 82 -8.23 0.69 11.91
C ARG A 82 -8.81 2.00 11.38
N GLN A 83 -8.73 3.04 12.22
CA GLN A 83 -9.23 4.36 11.88
C GLN A 83 -8.61 4.87 10.59
N TYR A 84 -7.30 4.73 10.46
CA TYR A 84 -6.58 5.25 9.29
C TYR A 84 -6.89 4.48 8.01
N GLY A 85 -7.43 3.29 8.12
CA GLY A 85 -7.79 2.48 6.98
C GLY A 85 -9.22 2.71 6.47
N GLN A 86 -10.05 3.46 7.19
CA GLN A 86 -11.46 3.58 6.85
C GLN A 86 -11.68 4.32 5.53
N LYS A 87 -11.01 5.47 5.36
CA LYS A 87 -11.18 6.25 4.13
C LYS A 87 -10.66 5.51 2.89
N PRO A 88 -9.43 4.97 2.89
CA PRO A 88 -8.97 4.24 1.71
C PRO A 88 -9.81 2.99 1.43
N ALA A 89 -10.27 2.27 2.45
CA ALA A 89 -11.13 1.12 2.24
C ALA A 89 -12.46 1.52 1.60
N ARG A 90 -13.07 2.59 2.08
CA ARG A 90 -14.33 3.10 1.53
C ARG A 90 -14.16 3.57 0.09
N GLU A 91 -13.09 4.31 -0.19
CA GLU A 91 -12.84 4.78 -1.55
C GLU A 91 -12.57 3.62 -2.51
N PHE A 92 -11.84 2.62 -2.05
CA PHE A 92 -11.59 1.43 -2.86
C PHE A 92 -12.89 0.67 -3.16
N SER A 93 -13.73 0.46 -2.13
CA SER A 93 -14.99 -0.26 -2.34
C SER A 93 -15.92 0.48 -3.29
N LYS A 94 -15.94 1.83 -3.20
CA LYS A 94 -16.72 2.64 -4.14
C LYS A 94 -16.18 2.51 -5.57
N ALA A 95 -14.87 2.51 -5.71
CA ALA A 95 -14.22 2.46 -7.03
C ALA A 95 -14.54 1.15 -7.76
N ILE A 96 -14.59 0.03 -7.05
CA ILE A 96 -14.85 -1.27 -7.67
C ILE A 96 -16.29 -1.72 -7.54
N GLY A 97 -17.15 -0.96 -6.84
CA GLY A 97 -18.55 -1.33 -6.64
C GLY A 97 -18.72 -2.49 -5.65
N ALA A 98 -17.81 -2.65 -4.72
CA ALA A 98 -17.86 -3.72 -3.72
C ALA A 98 -18.51 -3.23 -2.43
N PRO A 99 -19.17 -4.12 -1.66
CA PRO A 99 -19.65 -3.76 -0.33
C PRO A 99 -18.47 -3.46 0.61
N HIS A 100 -18.73 -2.57 1.56
CA HIS A 100 -17.74 -2.15 2.54
C HIS A 100 -18.29 -2.35 3.94
N SER A 101 -17.46 -2.85 4.84
CA SER A 101 -17.82 -3.02 6.23
C SER A 101 -16.70 -2.51 7.12
N GLN A 102 -17.08 -1.84 8.20
CA GLN A 102 -16.14 -1.40 9.21
C GLN A 102 -16.13 -2.44 10.33
N ALA A 103 -14.98 -3.08 10.52
CA ALA A 103 -14.82 -3.99 11.65
C ALA A 103 -14.55 -3.17 12.90
N VAL A 104 -15.14 -3.58 14.02
CA VAL A 104 -14.91 -2.93 15.30
C VAL A 104 -13.76 -3.64 16.00
N SER A 105 -12.66 -2.90 16.25
CA SER A 105 -11.56 -3.43 17.04
C SER A 105 -11.96 -3.47 18.50
N SER A 106 -11.68 -4.60 19.16
CA SER A 106 -11.80 -4.69 20.59
C SER A 106 -10.74 -3.81 21.25
N PRO A 107 -11.08 -3.06 22.31
CA PRO A 107 -10.08 -2.26 23.01
C PRO A 107 -8.91 -3.05 23.58
N GLU A 108 -9.08 -4.34 23.80
CA GLU A 108 -8.03 -5.21 24.30
C GLU A 108 -7.01 -5.60 23.23
N LEU A 109 -7.30 -5.32 22.01
CA LEU A 109 -6.40 -5.65 20.91
C LEU A 109 -5.48 -4.46 20.53
#